data_10a7c4427420ecfbb0143f2310d169b5
#
_entry.id   10a7c4427420ecfbb0143f2310d169b5
#
_cell.length_a   1.000
_cell.length_b   1.000
_cell.length_c   1.000
_cell.angle_alpha   90.00
_cell.angle_beta   90.00
_cell.angle_gamma   90.00
#
_symmetry.space_group_name_H-M   'P 1'
#
loop_
_entity.id
_entity.type
_entity.pdbx_description
1 polymer ?
#
loop_
_entity_poly.entity_id
_entity_poly.type
_entity_poly.pdbx_seq_one_letter_code
_entity_poly.pdbx_strand_id
1 'polypeptide(L)'
;MNLIIEYFNSHNHMRNGEYLYCLHQNLANEYIKNVYLFMEDDAELNFDSPKIKRVTLDKRPSYQDIFEYCNEHMKDEVCIVSNADIIFDDTLGYLRNVDMDKQFYALSRWEISTNDGKNWEIEPYNNSASQDVWIFKTPVLTSDNMGTYTMGKPGCDNRITYDMRELGYTCRNPGKKIITIHFHPTNFRTYDVRTDRVAGPYLLVGPTDSFTEDPLYIDIDGFDEQGRPYRIEKVKSNT
;
A
#
# COMPACT_ATOMS: atom_id res chain seq x y z
N MET A 1 -2.37 -3.84 -15.50
CA MET A 1 -2.03 -4.27 -14.13
C MET A 1 -3.32 -4.55 -13.37
N ASN A 2 -3.29 -5.35 -12.32
CA ASN A 2 -4.44 -5.61 -11.46
C ASN A 2 -4.28 -4.78 -10.18
N LEU A 3 -5.30 -4.02 -9.82
CA LEU A 3 -5.38 -3.25 -8.57
C LEU A 3 -6.20 -4.03 -7.55
N ILE A 4 -5.69 -4.19 -6.36
CA ILE A 4 -6.33 -4.87 -5.23
C ILE A 4 -6.56 -3.84 -4.12
N ILE A 5 -7.80 -3.72 -3.68
CA ILE A 5 -8.22 -2.77 -2.65
C ILE A 5 -9.03 -3.51 -1.60
N GLU A 6 -8.72 -3.33 -0.33
CA GLU A 6 -9.62 -3.65 0.76
C GLU A 6 -10.74 -2.60 0.78
N TYR A 7 -11.96 -3.01 0.44
CA TYR A 7 -13.11 -2.11 0.34
C TYR A 7 -14.13 -2.42 1.42
N PHE A 8 -14.49 -1.42 2.20
CA PHE A 8 -15.45 -1.56 3.29
C PHE A 8 -16.32 -0.29 3.42
N ASN A 9 -17.48 -0.43 4.04
CA ASN A 9 -18.33 0.69 4.38
C ASN A 9 -17.89 1.32 5.69
N SER A 10 -17.36 2.54 5.62
CA SER A 10 -17.10 3.35 6.81
C SER A 10 -18.42 3.81 7.44
N HIS A 11 -18.48 3.90 8.77
CA HIS A 11 -19.58 4.57 9.47
C HIS A 11 -19.67 6.07 9.14
N ASN A 12 -18.63 6.65 8.57
CA ASN A 12 -18.60 8.02 8.09
C ASN A 12 -18.95 8.08 6.60
N HIS A 13 -20.13 8.63 6.26
CA HIS A 13 -20.60 8.75 4.88
C HIS A 13 -19.66 9.55 3.97
N MET A 14 -19.01 10.59 4.50
CA MET A 14 -18.04 11.37 3.72
C MET A 14 -16.83 10.52 3.34
N ARG A 15 -16.38 9.67 4.27
CA ARG A 15 -15.28 8.72 4.02
C ARG A 15 -15.64 7.70 2.92
N ASN A 16 -16.86 7.20 2.91
CA ASN A 16 -17.36 6.35 1.82
C ASN A 16 -17.35 7.08 0.46
N GLY A 17 -17.68 8.38 0.46
CA GLY A 17 -17.57 9.22 -0.72
C GLY A 17 -16.13 9.34 -1.25
N GLU A 18 -15.13 9.43 -0.37
CA GLU A 18 -13.71 9.44 -0.74
C GLU A 18 -13.31 8.11 -1.41
N TYR A 19 -13.67 6.98 -0.83
CA TYR A 19 -13.37 5.65 -1.40
C TYR A 19 -14.02 5.45 -2.77
N LEU A 20 -15.29 5.84 -2.92
CA LEU A 20 -16.00 5.76 -4.20
C LEU A 20 -15.37 6.66 -5.25
N TYR A 21 -14.97 7.88 -4.89
CA TYR A 21 -14.30 8.80 -5.80
C TYR A 21 -12.96 8.21 -6.28
N CYS A 22 -12.13 7.70 -5.36
CA CYS A 22 -10.86 7.05 -5.72
C CYS A 22 -11.07 5.83 -6.61
N LEU A 23 -12.06 5.00 -6.29
CA LEU A 23 -12.41 3.84 -7.11
C LEU A 23 -12.82 4.24 -8.53
N HIS A 24 -13.64 5.28 -8.70
CA HIS A 24 -14.04 5.78 -10.02
C HIS A 24 -12.83 6.27 -10.84
N GLN A 25 -11.92 7.03 -10.22
CA GLN A 25 -10.71 7.50 -10.90
C GLN A 25 -9.84 6.32 -11.35
N ASN A 26 -9.65 5.33 -10.48
CA ASN A 26 -8.85 4.15 -10.78
C ASN A 26 -9.49 3.26 -11.87
N LEU A 27 -10.82 3.17 -11.92
CA LEU A 27 -11.52 2.48 -13.01
C LEU A 27 -11.35 3.16 -14.36
N ALA A 28 -11.22 4.49 -14.37
CA ALA A 28 -10.95 5.26 -15.60
C ALA A 28 -9.50 5.14 -16.09
N ASN A 29 -8.55 4.76 -15.22
CA ASN A 29 -7.15 4.64 -15.57
C ASN A 29 -6.93 3.48 -16.57
N GLU A 30 -6.31 3.76 -17.73
CA GLU A 30 -6.11 2.78 -18.79
C GLU A 30 -5.08 1.69 -18.45
N TYR A 31 -4.18 1.95 -17.50
CA TYR A 31 -3.13 1.01 -17.08
C TYR A 31 -3.65 -0.02 -16.05
N ILE A 32 -4.82 0.21 -15.47
CA ILE A 32 -5.52 -0.72 -14.58
C ILE A 32 -6.47 -1.58 -15.40
N LYS A 33 -6.18 -2.87 -15.49
CA LYS A 33 -6.95 -3.87 -16.24
C LYS A 33 -8.19 -4.32 -15.45
N ASN A 34 -7.99 -4.65 -14.16
CA ASN A 34 -9.04 -5.06 -13.24
C ASN A 34 -8.82 -4.40 -11.87
N VAL A 35 -9.91 -4.20 -11.14
CA VAL A 35 -9.92 -3.78 -9.74
C VAL A 35 -10.59 -4.88 -8.92
N TYR A 36 -9.82 -5.52 -8.05
CA TYR A 36 -10.28 -6.55 -7.14
C TYR A 36 -10.64 -5.90 -5.80
N LEU A 37 -11.92 -5.95 -5.46
CA LEU A 37 -12.42 -5.41 -4.21
C LEU A 37 -12.54 -6.55 -3.19
N PHE A 38 -11.64 -6.56 -2.24
CA PHE A 38 -11.66 -7.49 -1.10
C PHE A 38 -12.62 -6.94 -0.05
N MET A 39 -13.69 -7.66 0.22
CA MET A 39 -14.81 -7.17 1.01
C MET A 39 -15.16 -8.18 2.11
N GLU A 40 -15.26 -7.69 3.35
CA GLU A 40 -15.71 -8.49 4.51
C GLU A 40 -17.24 -8.52 4.64
N ASP A 41 -17.91 -7.52 4.09
CA ASP A 41 -19.35 -7.32 4.17
C ASP A 41 -19.99 -7.27 2.78
N ASP A 42 -21.33 -7.30 2.73
CA ASP A 42 -22.10 -7.11 1.52
C ASP A 42 -22.19 -5.63 1.11
N ALA A 43 -21.09 -4.88 1.23
CA ALA A 43 -21.06 -3.48 0.84
C ALA A 43 -21.55 -3.33 -0.60
N GLU A 44 -22.67 -2.66 -0.79
CA GLU A 44 -23.26 -2.46 -2.10
C GLU A 44 -22.57 -1.30 -2.81
N LEU A 45 -22.16 -1.58 -4.05
CA LEU A 45 -21.77 -0.53 -4.99
C LEU A 45 -22.99 -0.15 -5.82
N ASN A 46 -23.35 1.13 -5.83
CA ASN A 46 -24.46 1.65 -6.62
C ASN A 46 -24.18 1.76 -8.13
N PHE A 47 -23.09 1.14 -8.60
CA PHE A 47 -22.69 1.11 -10.00
C PHE A 47 -21.94 -0.19 -10.28
N ASP A 48 -21.83 -0.54 -11.57
CA ASP A 48 -21.09 -1.69 -12.06
C ASP A 48 -20.02 -1.27 -13.08
N SER A 49 -18.98 -2.06 -13.19
CA SER A 49 -17.92 -1.90 -14.19
C SER A 49 -17.35 -3.27 -14.55
N PRO A 50 -17.07 -3.54 -15.83
CA PRO A 50 -16.45 -4.80 -16.25
C PRO A 50 -15.06 -5.03 -15.65
N LYS A 51 -14.41 -3.96 -15.20
CA LYS A 51 -13.11 -4.04 -14.50
C LYS A 51 -13.24 -4.50 -13.05
N ILE A 52 -14.40 -4.38 -12.41
CA ILE A 52 -14.60 -4.75 -11.01
C ILE A 52 -14.69 -6.27 -10.86
N LYS A 53 -13.92 -6.80 -9.93
CA LYS A 53 -13.94 -8.19 -9.47
C LYS A 53 -14.15 -8.19 -7.96
N ARG A 54 -15.30 -8.65 -7.48
CA ARG A 54 -15.61 -8.74 -6.04
C ARG A 54 -15.04 -10.02 -5.47
N VAL A 55 -14.34 -9.90 -4.34
CA VAL A 55 -13.78 -11.02 -3.57
C VAL A 55 -14.33 -10.91 -2.16
N THR A 56 -15.33 -11.73 -1.85
CA THR A 56 -15.95 -11.75 -0.52
C THR A 56 -15.12 -12.64 0.42
N LEU A 57 -14.86 -12.15 1.61
CA LEU A 57 -14.08 -12.82 2.65
C LEU A 57 -14.88 -12.90 3.94
N ASP A 58 -14.66 -13.96 4.71
CA ASP A 58 -15.32 -14.14 6.02
C ASP A 58 -14.69 -13.26 7.12
N LYS A 59 -13.52 -12.68 6.84
CA LYS A 59 -12.76 -11.84 7.78
C LYS A 59 -11.94 -10.81 7.02
N ARG A 60 -11.49 -9.78 7.71
CA ARG A 60 -10.53 -8.82 7.17
C ARG A 60 -9.27 -9.53 6.66
N PRO A 61 -8.86 -9.29 5.39
CA PRO A 61 -7.73 -10.01 4.80
C PRO A 61 -6.41 -9.55 5.43
N SER A 62 -5.54 -10.50 5.71
CA SER A 62 -4.13 -10.25 5.97
C SER A 62 -3.38 -10.01 4.66
N TYR A 63 -2.13 -9.54 4.73
CA TYR A 63 -1.28 -9.46 3.54
C TYR A 63 -1.02 -10.85 2.93
N GLN A 64 -0.93 -11.89 3.77
CA GLN A 64 -0.81 -13.27 3.28
C GLN A 64 -2.03 -13.68 2.46
N ASP A 65 -3.24 -13.47 2.98
CA ASP A 65 -4.49 -13.80 2.27
C ASP A 65 -4.53 -13.12 0.89
N ILE A 66 -4.15 -11.84 0.81
CA ILE A 66 -4.13 -11.07 -0.43
C ILE A 66 -3.08 -11.62 -1.41
N PHE A 67 -1.86 -11.89 -0.96
CA PHE A 67 -0.78 -12.35 -1.84
C PHE A 67 -1.02 -13.78 -2.35
N GLU A 68 -1.55 -14.66 -1.51
CA GLU A 68 -1.93 -16.02 -1.91
C GLU A 68 -3.05 -16.00 -2.94
N TYR A 69 -4.06 -15.14 -2.75
CA TYR A 69 -5.10 -14.94 -3.76
C TYR A 69 -4.51 -14.45 -5.10
N CYS A 70 -3.59 -13.47 -5.06
CA CYS A 70 -2.92 -12.99 -6.28
C CYS A 70 -2.14 -14.11 -6.96
N ASN A 71 -1.42 -14.95 -6.21
CA ASN A 71 -0.67 -16.08 -6.75
C ASN A 71 -1.56 -17.11 -7.44
N GLU A 72 -2.74 -17.37 -6.88
CA GLU A 72 -3.68 -18.34 -7.42
C GLU A 72 -4.37 -17.83 -8.69
N HIS A 73 -4.75 -16.55 -8.73
CA HIS A 73 -5.67 -16.02 -9.74
C HIS A 73 -5.01 -15.11 -10.80
N MET A 74 -3.76 -14.68 -10.58
CA MET A 74 -3.08 -13.67 -11.43
C MET A 74 -1.66 -14.11 -11.76
N LYS A 75 -1.54 -15.13 -12.63
CA LYS A 75 -0.24 -15.72 -12.97
C LYS A 75 0.59 -14.78 -13.86
N ASP A 76 1.86 -14.54 -13.49
CA ASP A 76 2.83 -13.71 -14.22
C ASP A 76 2.35 -12.26 -14.47
N GLU A 77 1.45 -11.75 -13.61
CA GLU A 77 0.92 -10.41 -13.74
C GLU A 77 1.49 -9.45 -12.68
N VAL A 78 1.55 -8.16 -13.02
CA VAL A 78 1.86 -7.10 -12.04
C VAL A 78 0.61 -6.78 -11.24
N CYS A 79 0.71 -6.92 -9.92
CA CYS A 79 -0.31 -6.65 -8.93
C CYS A 79 0.05 -5.40 -8.12
N ILE A 80 -0.97 -4.63 -7.81
CA ILE A 80 -0.89 -3.40 -7.03
C ILE A 80 -1.85 -3.55 -5.86
N VAL A 81 -1.35 -3.62 -4.65
CA VAL A 81 -2.18 -3.55 -3.42
C VAL A 81 -2.14 -2.12 -2.92
N SER A 82 -3.27 -1.51 -2.64
CA SER A 82 -3.31 -0.13 -2.15
C SER A 82 -4.42 0.13 -1.13
N ASN A 83 -4.25 1.19 -0.34
CA ASN A 83 -5.33 1.75 0.45
C ASN A 83 -6.46 2.25 -0.48
N ALA A 84 -7.71 2.26 0.03
CA ALA A 84 -8.89 2.59 -0.77
C ALA A 84 -9.00 4.08 -1.14
N ASP A 85 -8.21 4.94 -0.50
CA ASP A 85 -8.16 6.38 -0.68
C ASP A 85 -7.01 6.87 -1.58
N ILE A 86 -6.47 5.96 -2.40
CA ILE A 86 -5.39 6.26 -3.34
C ILE A 86 -5.92 6.33 -4.78
N ILE A 87 -5.49 7.36 -5.50
CA ILE A 87 -5.73 7.54 -6.93
C ILE A 87 -4.39 7.38 -7.67
N PHE A 88 -4.40 6.63 -8.76
CA PHE A 88 -3.27 6.50 -9.68
C PHE A 88 -3.48 7.37 -10.91
N ASP A 89 -2.44 8.10 -11.29
CA ASP A 89 -2.42 8.83 -12.55
C ASP A 89 -1.73 8.03 -13.69
N ASP A 90 -1.49 8.69 -14.82
CA ASP A 90 -0.90 8.05 -16.01
C ASP A 90 0.57 7.63 -15.83
N THR A 91 1.24 8.11 -14.78
CA THR A 91 2.62 7.69 -14.46
C THR A 91 2.72 6.20 -14.10
N LEU A 92 1.59 5.57 -13.75
CA LEU A 92 1.50 4.12 -13.57
C LEU A 92 1.95 3.36 -14.83
N GLY A 93 1.78 3.96 -16.00
CA GLY A 93 2.23 3.41 -17.29
C GLY A 93 3.73 3.13 -17.39
N TYR A 94 4.56 3.79 -16.58
CA TYR A 94 6.01 3.54 -16.57
C TYR A 94 6.36 2.10 -16.17
N LEU A 95 5.52 1.43 -15.39
CA LEU A 95 5.73 0.04 -14.98
C LEU A 95 5.69 -0.97 -16.13
N ARG A 96 5.15 -0.62 -17.29
CA ARG A 96 5.10 -1.52 -18.47
C ARG A 96 6.49 -1.96 -18.95
N ASN A 97 7.52 -1.13 -18.70
CA ASN A 97 8.87 -1.34 -19.19
C ASN A 97 9.85 -1.66 -18.04
N VAL A 98 9.33 -1.97 -16.85
CA VAL A 98 10.15 -2.29 -15.68
C VAL A 98 10.14 -3.80 -15.46
N ASP A 99 11.33 -4.36 -15.30
CA ASP A 99 11.46 -5.75 -14.83
C ASP A 99 11.13 -5.79 -13.34
N MET A 100 10.03 -6.47 -13.03
CA MET A 100 9.53 -6.65 -11.67
C MET A 100 9.99 -7.94 -11.01
N ASP A 101 10.90 -8.71 -11.63
CA ASP A 101 11.38 -9.94 -10.99
C ASP A 101 12.14 -9.60 -9.70
N LYS A 102 11.73 -10.25 -8.61
CA LYS A 102 12.27 -9.99 -7.26
C LYS A 102 12.26 -8.50 -6.84
N GLN A 103 11.41 -7.69 -7.44
CA GLN A 103 11.17 -6.30 -7.04
C GLN A 103 9.90 -6.21 -6.20
N PHE A 104 9.95 -5.40 -5.16
CA PHE A 104 8.79 -5.03 -4.35
C PHE A 104 8.81 -3.51 -4.15
N TYR A 105 7.83 -2.81 -4.73
CA TYR A 105 7.74 -1.37 -4.59
C TYR A 105 6.76 -0.99 -3.51
N ALA A 106 7.23 -0.26 -2.50
CA ALA A 106 6.44 0.28 -1.41
C ALA A 106 6.41 1.81 -1.56
N LEU A 107 5.35 2.34 -2.17
CA LEU A 107 5.29 3.74 -2.59
C LEU A 107 4.79 4.66 -1.49
N SER A 108 5.54 5.72 -1.22
CA SER A 108 5.04 6.90 -0.53
C SER A 108 4.05 7.63 -1.44
N ARG A 109 3.05 8.23 -0.82
CA ARG A 109 1.98 8.94 -1.51
C ARG A 109 2.32 10.38 -1.88
N TRP A 110 1.44 11.00 -2.64
CA TRP A 110 1.37 12.44 -2.87
C TRP A 110 0.17 13.00 -2.11
N GLU A 111 0.37 14.07 -1.40
CA GLU A 111 -0.71 14.75 -0.64
C GLU A 111 -1.36 15.83 -1.49
N ILE A 112 -2.67 15.99 -1.30
CA ILE A 112 -3.41 17.11 -1.88
C ILE A 112 -3.40 18.26 -0.88
N SER A 113 -2.94 19.41 -1.32
CA SER A 113 -2.97 20.66 -0.56
C SER A 113 -3.72 21.75 -1.30
N THR A 114 -4.16 22.77 -0.58
CA THR A 114 -4.72 23.98 -1.16
C THR A 114 -4.27 25.18 -0.34
N ASN A 115 -3.72 26.19 -1.02
CA ASN A 115 -3.25 27.41 -0.38
C ASN A 115 -4.36 28.48 -0.25
N ASP A 116 -5.44 28.37 -1.04
CA ASP A 116 -6.50 29.37 -1.13
C ASP A 116 -7.92 28.78 -1.03
N GLY A 117 -8.06 27.49 -0.77
CA GLY A 117 -9.33 26.77 -0.74
C GLY A 117 -10.00 26.58 -2.11
N LYS A 118 -9.32 26.96 -3.22
CA LYS A 118 -9.85 26.89 -4.58
C LYS A 118 -8.99 26.10 -5.54
N ASN A 119 -7.66 26.25 -5.42
CA ASN A 119 -6.70 25.55 -6.26
C ASN A 119 -6.09 24.40 -5.49
N TRP A 120 -6.16 23.21 -6.06
CA TRP A 120 -5.58 22.02 -5.49
C TRP A 120 -4.19 21.80 -6.09
N GLU A 121 -3.22 21.63 -5.24
CA GLU A 121 -1.85 21.27 -5.59
C GLU A 121 -1.56 19.87 -5.06
N ILE A 122 -0.75 19.11 -5.78
CA ILE A 122 -0.27 17.80 -5.32
C ILE A 122 1.22 17.90 -5.06
N GLU A 123 1.65 17.42 -3.90
CA GLU A 123 3.04 17.43 -3.49
C GLU A 123 3.49 16.04 -3.02
N PRO A 124 4.74 15.63 -3.32
CA PRO A 124 5.26 14.36 -2.86
C PRO A 124 5.41 14.37 -1.32
N TYR A 125 4.82 13.38 -0.67
CA TYR A 125 5.02 13.17 0.76
C TYR A 125 6.38 12.51 1.00
N ASN A 126 7.40 13.32 1.25
CA ASN A 126 8.78 12.87 1.41
C ASN A 126 9.03 12.19 2.77
N ASN A 127 8.27 11.14 3.07
CA ASN A 127 8.38 10.40 4.32
C ASN A 127 8.63 8.91 4.04
N SER A 128 9.79 8.42 4.46
CA SER A 128 10.16 7.00 4.33
C SER A 128 9.34 6.06 5.22
N ALA A 129 8.62 6.58 6.21
CA ALA A 129 7.82 5.80 7.16
C ALA A 129 6.33 5.70 6.77
N SER A 130 5.95 6.12 5.57
CA SER A 130 4.56 6.07 5.12
C SER A 130 4.49 5.55 3.70
N GLN A 131 3.97 4.35 3.52
CA GLN A 131 3.67 3.76 2.23
C GLN A 131 2.20 3.34 2.21
N ASP A 132 1.53 3.62 1.09
CA ASP A 132 0.11 3.36 0.92
C ASP A 132 -0.17 2.44 -0.28
N VAL A 133 0.89 2.03 -1.00
CA VAL A 133 0.82 1.21 -2.21
C VAL A 133 1.97 0.22 -2.25
N TRP A 134 1.67 -1.04 -2.60
CA TRP A 134 2.66 -2.11 -2.77
C TRP A 134 2.49 -2.75 -4.14
N ILE A 135 3.59 -2.80 -4.91
CA ILE A 135 3.60 -3.31 -6.28
C ILE A 135 4.58 -4.46 -6.39
N PHE A 136 4.12 -5.57 -6.94
CA PHE A 136 4.92 -6.77 -7.14
C PHE A 136 4.44 -7.55 -8.37
N LYS A 137 5.22 -8.54 -8.80
CA LYS A 137 4.83 -9.50 -9.84
C LYS A 137 4.57 -10.86 -9.21
N THR A 138 3.51 -11.52 -9.64
CA THR A 138 3.20 -12.89 -9.23
C THR A 138 4.04 -13.93 -10.00
N PRO A 139 4.40 -15.08 -9.40
CA PRO A 139 4.12 -15.42 -8.01
C PRO A 139 4.99 -14.64 -7.03
N VAL A 140 4.40 -14.16 -5.95
CA VAL A 140 5.09 -13.48 -4.84
C VAL A 140 5.25 -14.45 -3.68
N LEU A 141 6.40 -14.40 -3.00
CA LEU A 141 6.63 -15.19 -1.80
C LEU A 141 5.84 -14.65 -0.61
N THR A 142 5.39 -15.53 0.25
CA THR A 142 4.69 -15.24 1.49
C THR A 142 5.40 -15.84 2.69
N SER A 143 5.07 -15.38 3.89
CA SER A 143 5.50 -15.95 5.15
C SER A 143 4.36 -15.92 6.16
N ASP A 144 4.38 -16.80 7.16
CA ASP A 144 3.34 -16.90 8.21
C ASP A 144 3.16 -15.58 8.96
N ASN A 145 4.21 -14.77 9.08
CA ASN A 145 4.12 -13.45 9.72
C ASN A 145 3.12 -12.53 9.01
N MET A 146 3.02 -12.59 7.69
CA MET A 146 2.11 -11.76 6.90
C MET A 146 0.63 -12.08 7.17
N GLY A 147 0.33 -13.27 7.71
CA GLY A 147 -0.99 -13.70 8.16
C GLY A 147 -1.42 -13.08 9.50
N THR A 148 -0.51 -12.43 10.22
CA THR A 148 -0.78 -11.93 11.58
C THR A 148 -1.23 -10.47 11.63
N TYR A 149 -1.18 -9.74 10.51
CA TYR A 149 -1.56 -8.33 10.44
C TYR A 149 -2.26 -7.98 9.11
N THR A 150 -3.04 -6.90 9.15
CA THR A 150 -3.87 -6.43 8.04
C THR A 150 -3.45 -5.03 7.60
N MET A 151 -3.88 -4.60 6.41
CA MET A 151 -3.74 -3.21 5.96
C MET A 151 -4.48 -2.23 6.89
N GLY A 152 -4.15 -0.95 6.79
CA GLY A 152 -4.84 0.12 7.52
C GLY A 152 -4.56 0.17 9.03
N LYS A 153 -3.58 -0.58 9.51
CA LYS A 153 -3.06 -0.48 10.87
C LYS A 153 -1.73 0.27 10.88
N PRO A 154 -1.45 1.14 11.86
CA PRO A 154 -0.16 1.83 11.95
C PRO A 154 1.01 0.84 11.93
N GLY A 155 2.01 1.10 11.07
CA GLY A 155 3.20 0.26 10.93
C GLY A 155 3.05 -0.99 10.06
N CYS A 156 1.84 -1.32 9.58
CA CYS A 156 1.66 -2.44 8.67
C CYS A 156 2.46 -2.26 7.36
N ASP A 157 2.53 -1.04 6.89
CA ASP A 157 3.25 -0.60 5.70
C ASP A 157 4.76 -0.90 5.76
N ASN A 158 5.38 -0.51 6.85
CA ASN A 158 6.81 -0.74 7.06
C ASN A 158 7.11 -2.18 7.47
N ARG A 159 6.15 -2.87 8.09
CA ARG A 159 6.26 -4.27 8.45
C ARG A 159 6.25 -5.16 7.21
N ILE A 160 5.30 -4.98 6.29
CA ILE A 160 5.26 -5.76 5.05
C ILE A 160 6.51 -5.55 4.21
N THR A 161 7.03 -4.31 4.16
CA THR A 161 8.26 -4.00 3.45
C THR A 161 9.47 -4.70 4.06
N TYR A 162 9.52 -4.82 5.40
CA TYR A 162 10.54 -5.61 6.09
C TYR A 162 10.42 -7.09 5.73
N ASP A 163 9.24 -7.69 5.85
CA ASP A 163 9.02 -9.12 5.58
C ASP A 163 9.37 -9.47 4.12
N MET A 164 9.06 -8.59 3.16
CA MET A 164 9.42 -8.80 1.76
C MET A 164 10.93 -8.76 1.52
N ARG A 165 11.66 -7.86 2.18
CA ARG A 165 13.13 -7.87 2.11
C ARG A 165 13.71 -9.17 2.68
N GLU A 166 13.22 -9.65 3.81
CA GLU A 166 13.67 -10.91 4.41
C GLU A 166 13.42 -12.13 3.49
N LEU A 167 12.39 -12.06 2.64
CA LEU A 167 12.12 -13.05 1.59
C LEU A 167 12.99 -12.88 0.33
N GLY A 168 13.94 -11.94 0.34
CA GLY A 168 14.91 -11.74 -0.73
C GLY A 168 14.45 -10.82 -1.86
N TYR A 169 13.42 -10.00 -1.63
CA TYR A 169 13.04 -8.94 -2.57
C TYR A 169 13.90 -7.70 -2.39
N THR A 170 14.17 -7.01 -3.50
CA THR A 170 14.69 -5.65 -3.46
C THR A 170 13.51 -4.69 -3.28
N CYS A 171 13.40 -4.11 -2.10
CA CYS A 171 12.34 -3.17 -1.78
C CYS A 171 12.74 -1.76 -2.21
N ARG A 172 11.96 -1.10 -3.08
CA ARG A 172 12.20 0.26 -3.56
C ARG A 172 10.98 1.14 -3.37
N ASN A 173 11.20 2.43 -3.35
CA ASN A 173 10.13 3.43 -3.26
C ASN A 173 10.24 4.46 -4.40
N PRO A 174 9.88 4.10 -5.65
CA PRO A 174 9.85 5.06 -6.76
C PRO A 174 8.63 6.01 -6.67
N GLY A 175 8.24 6.41 -5.46
CA GLY A 175 7.06 7.25 -5.20
C GLY A 175 7.15 8.69 -5.72
N LYS A 176 8.35 9.16 -6.13
CA LYS A 176 8.48 10.43 -6.84
C LYS A 176 8.27 10.29 -8.34
N LYS A 177 8.35 9.07 -8.87
CA LYS A 177 8.19 8.76 -10.29
C LYS A 177 6.79 8.24 -10.62
N ILE A 178 6.21 7.44 -9.73
CA ILE A 178 4.82 6.96 -9.82
C ILE A 178 3.99 7.80 -8.85
N ILE A 179 3.10 8.61 -9.40
CA ILE A 179 2.26 9.50 -8.61
C ILE A 179 1.05 8.71 -8.08
N THR A 180 0.98 8.62 -6.76
CA THR A 180 -0.11 7.99 -6.00
C THR A 180 -0.74 9.03 -5.10
N ILE A 181 -1.90 9.57 -5.51
CA ILE A 181 -2.53 10.70 -4.85
C ILE A 181 -3.40 10.19 -3.69
N HIS A 182 -3.10 10.63 -2.49
CA HIS A 182 -3.90 10.34 -1.30
C HIS A 182 -5.06 11.31 -1.19
N PHE A 183 -6.28 10.82 -1.39
CA PHE A 183 -7.49 11.61 -1.35
C PHE A 183 -8.25 11.38 -0.04
N HIS A 184 -7.88 12.13 0.99
CA HIS A 184 -8.44 12.01 2.34
C HIS A 184 -8.80 13.38 2.97
N PRO A 185 -9.67 14.19 2.34
CA PRO A 185 -10.03 15.52 2.83
C PRO A 185 -10.73 15.51 4.20
N THR A 186 -11.42 14.43 4.58
CA THR A 186 -12.07 14.33 5.90
C THR A 186 -11.08 14.15 7.05
N ASN A 187 -9.88 13.64 6.78
CA ASN A 187 -8.88 13.24 7.79
C ASN A 187 -9.46 12.36 8.93
N PHE A 188 -10.53 11.62 8.64
CA PHE A 188 -11.19 10.74 9.59
C PHE A 188 -10.44 9.42 9.73
N ARG A 189 -10.04 9.07 10.96
CA ARG A 189 -9.33 7.85 11.29
C ARG A 189 -10.01 7.12 12.43
N THR A 190 -10.02 5.79 12.39
CA THR A 190 -10.68 4.91 13.38
C THR A 190 -9.71 4.17 14.27
N TYR A 191 -8.40 4.33 14.09
CA TYR A 191 -7.36 3.65 14.86
C TYR A 191 -6.60 4.60 15.79
N ASP A 192 -6.10 4.05 16.89
CA ASP A 192 -5.11 4.71 17.74
C ASP A 192 -3.70 4.31 17.33
N VAL A 193 -2.86 5.31 17.03
CA VAL A 193 -1.48 5.09 16.54
C VAL A 193 -0.60 4.33 17.53
N ARG A 194 -0.92 4.36 18.81
CA ARG A 194 -0.12 3.72 19.88
C ARG A 194 -0.58 2.30 20.15
N THR A 195 -1.88 2.09 20.29
CA THR A 195 -2.45 0.79 20.72
C THR A 195 -2.68 -0.17 19.57
N ASP A 196 -2.95 0.34 18.34
CA ASP A 196 -3.28 -0.47 17.17
C ASP A 196 -2.08 -0.78 16.27
N ARG A 197 -0.88 -0.37 16.67
CA ARG A 197 0.33 -0.54 15.86
C ARG A 197 0.72 -2.01 15.70
N VAL A 198 0.96 -2.41 14.47
CA VAL A 198 1.57 -3.71 14.15
C VAL A 198 2.97 -3.75 14.73
N ALA A 199 3.34 -4.86 15.39
CA ALA A 199 4.67 -5.01 15.97
C ALA A 199 5.77 -5.08 14.91
N GLY A 200 6.95 -4.48 15.21
CA GLY A 200 8.15 -4.54 14.37
C GLY A 200 8.78 -5.93 14.30
N PRO A 201 9.90 -6.07 13.62
CA PRO A 201 10.73 -4.98 13.04
C PRO A 201 10.12 -4.36 11.78
N TYR A 202 10.65 -3.20 11.39
CA TYR A 202 10.17 -2.43 10.23
C TYR A 202 11.31 -2.03 9.31
N LEU A 203 11.01 -1.89 8.01
CA LEU A 203 11.91 -1.32 7.02
C LEU A 203 11.30 -0.04 6.44
N LEU A 204 12.00 1.08 6.63
CA LEU A 204 11.66 2.34 5.98
C LEU A 204 12.47 2.46 4.68
N VAL A 205 11.80 2.84 3.60
CA VAL A 205 12.43 3.02 2.29
C VAL A 205 12.18 4.43 1.79
N GLY A 206 13.26 5.19 1.60
CA GLY A 206 13.19 6.58 1.14
C GLY A 206 12.60 6.70 -0.28
N PRO A 207 11.72 7.69 -0.54
CA PRO A 207 11.15 7.90 -1.87
C PRO A 207 12.19 8.46 -2.85
N THR A 208 12.23 7.86 -4.06
CA THR A 208 13.11 8.24 -5.17
C THR A 208 12.31 8.48 -6.44
N ASP A 209 12.94 9.02 -7.47
CA ASP A 209 12.41 9.16 -8.83
C ASP A 209 12.95 8.09 -9.80
N SER A 210 13.55 7.03 -9.25
CA SER A 210 14.22 5.96 -10.00
C SER A 210 13.65 4.59 -9.69
N PHE A 211 13.61 3.71 -10.69
CA PHE A 211 13.28 2.29 -10.54
C PHE A 211 14.49 1.41 -10.23
N THR A 212 15.70 1.92 -10.43
CA THR A 212 16.94 1.13 -10.39
C THR A 212 17.98 1.64 -9.39
N GLU A 213 17.79 2.83 -8.84
CA GLU A 213 18.65 3.37 -7.80
C GLU A 213 18.66 2.46 -6.58
N ASP A 214 19.83 2.29 -5.96
CA ASP A 214 19.95 1.52 -4.73
C ASP A 214 19.14 2.18 -3.61
N PRO A 215 18.25 1.43 -2.95
CA PRO A 215 17.35 2.01 -1.98
C PRO A 215 18.08 2.42 -0.70
N LEU A 216 17.71 3.57 -0.16
CA LEU A 216 18.09 3.95 1.19
C LEU A 216 17.21 3.23 2.20
N TYR A 217 17.77 2.25 2.90
CA TYR A 217 17.08 1.48 3.94
C TYR A 217 17.37 2.03 5.33
N ILE A 218 16.31 2.15 6.12
CA ILE A 218 16.39 2.44 7.55
C ILE A 218 15.65 1.32 8.29
N ASP A 219 16.41 0.47 8.98
CA ASP A 219 15.85 -0.57 9.84
C ASP A 219 15.52 0.02 11.21
N ILE A 220 14.35 -0.30 11.73
CA ILE A 220 13.97 0.02 13.11
C ILE A 220 13.30 -1.19 13.75
N ASP A 221 13.54 -1.43 15.03
CA ASP A 221 12.95 -2.55 15.77
C ASP A 221 11.60 -2.19 16.38
N GLY A 222 11.38 -0.90 16.64
CA GLY A 222 10.13 -0.42 17.22
C GLY A 222 10.09 1.09 17.41
N PHE A 223 9.08 1.52 18.17
CA PHE A 223 8.91 2.90 18.61
C PHE A 223 8.80 2.92 20.13
N ASP A 224 9.45 3.88 20.77
CA ASP A 224 9.36 4.08 22.21
C ASP A 224 7.99 4.68 22.62
N GLU A 225 7.78 4.88 23.91
CA GLU A 225 6.54 5.47 24.45
C GLU A 225 6.26 6.89 23.94
N GLN A 226 7.29 7.60 23.49
CA GLN A 226 7.18 8.92 22.86
C GLN A 226 7.00 8.84 21.35
N GLY A 227 6.92 7.64 20.76
CA GLY A 227 6.77 7.42 19.33
C GLY A 227 8.05 7.64 18.53
N ARG A 228 9.23 7.62 19.15
CA ARG A 228 10.52 7.74 18.46
C ARG A 228 11.01 6.37 18.03
N PRO A 229 11.52 6.22 16.79
CA PRO A 229 12.05 4.95 16.32
C PRO A 229 13.33 4.58 17.10
N TYR A 230 13.48 3.29 17.42
CA TYR A 230 14.69 2.76 18.04
C TYR A 230 15.20 1.52 17.31
N ARG A 231 16.51 1.25 17.46
CA ARG A 231 17.15 -0.01 17.06
C ARG A 231 17.71 -0.69 18.30
N ILE A 232 17.55 -2.01 18.33
CA ILE A 232 18.21 -2.86 19.31
C ILE A 232 19.58 -3.23 18.69
N GLU A 233 20.67 -2.84 19.34
CA GLU A 233 22.00 -3.30 18.91
C GLU A 233 22.05 -4.83 19.03
N LYS A 234 22.07 -5.52 17.87
CA LYS A 234 22.32 -6.96 17.86
C LYS A 234 23.77 -7.14 18.30
N VAL A 235 23.98 -7.60 19.53
CA VAL A 235 25.31 -8.06 19.98
C VAL A 235 25.72 -9.17 19.03
N LYS A 236 26.76 -8.92 18.22
CA LYS A 236 27.37 -9.96 17.39
C LYS A 236 27.85 -11.03 18.34
N SER A 237 27.16 -12.17 18.36
CA SER A 237 27.71 -13.38 19.00
C SER A 237 28.96 -13.74 18.23
N ASN A 238 30.12 -13.52 18.85
CA ASN A 238 31.38 -14.06 18.38
C ASN A 238 31.27 -15.58 18.52
N THR A 239 30.92 -16.24 17.42
CA THR A 239 31.14 -17.71 17.25
C THR A 239 32.18 -17.91 16.16
#